data_41310465582688489d9f20f0ece67b35
#
_entry.id   41310465582688489d9f20f0ece67b35
#
_cell.length_a   1.000
_cell.length_b   1.000
_cell.length_c   1.000
_cell.angle_alpha   90.00
_cell.angle_beta   90.00
_cell.angle_gamma   90.00
#
_symmetry.space_group_name_H-M   'P 1'
#
loop_
_entity.id
_entity.type
_entity.pdbx_description
1 polymer ?
#
loop_
_entity_poly.entity_id
_entity_poly.type
_entity_poly.pdbx_seq_one_letter_code
_entity_poly.pdbx_strand_id
1 'polypeptide(L)'
;MLRGHLTGTRLGLLLAVAAGLVLGSVFGQPGAGQAASNAKPKPKTLPTISGTPEVGFTLIATRGTWTGSPTSFHFAWTRCDATGAACLPIGGATAKIYTLTVTDIGHTIRVNVTAHNSTGSTTATSAATAVIPPSGCPPGSGAIPIATLTPPARLAIDSAAVSPAVRRSTSVIHLRFKITACGGRPVQGASVFATAVPYNQFSVGQAATAADGTVLLTESRRSGFPASRHQRLLAVFVRAWKQGEPATSGVSSSRVVSFRFSRH
;
A
#
# COMPACT_ATOMS: atom_id res chain seq x y z
N MET A 1 -54.60 -10.01 -46.44
CA MET A 1 -56.07 -10.07 -46.57
C MET A 1 -56.68 -9.11 -45.58
N LEU A 2 -57.39 -8.17 -46.15
CA LEU A 2 -58.61 -7.44 -45.80
C LEU A 2 -58.50 -6.59 -44.50
N ARG A 3 -58.45 -5.25 -44.61
CA ARG A 3 -59.58 -4.31 -44.90
C ARG A 3 -60.64 -4.39 -43.79
N GLY A 4 -61.11 -3.30 -43.19
CA GLY A 4 -61.46 -1.99 -43.68
C GLY A 4 -61.84 -1.10 -42.48
N HIS A 5 -61.68 0.19 -42.58
CA HIS A 5 -62.75 1.14 -42.99
C HIS A 5 -63.93 1.20 -42.01
N LEU A 6 -64.46 2.31 -41.59
CA LEU A 6 -64.63 3.70 -42.05
C LEU A 6 -65.38 4.48 -40.94
N THR A 7 -65.08 5.77 -40.86
CA THR A 7 -66.02 6.92 -40.89
C THR A 7 -67.04 7.05 -39.77
N GLY A 8 -67.36 8.18 -39.30
CA GLY A 8 -67.33 9.53 -39.74
C GLY A 8 -68.12 10.45 -38.82
N THR A 9 -67.81 11.67 -38.87
CA THR A 9 -68.61 12.82 -39.28
C THR A 9 -69.50 13.54 -38.23
N ARG A 10 -69.09 14.81 -38.02
CA ARG A 10 -69.89 16.08 -38.01
C ARG A 10 -70.76 16.40 -36.80
N LEU A 11 -70.63 17.53 -36.31
CA LEU A 11 -70.98 18.93 -36.59
C LEU A 11 -71.87 19.51 -35.47
N GLY A 12 -71.57 20.65 -35.00
CA GLY A 12 -72.49 21.43 -34.18
C GLY A 12 -71.83 22.63 -33.49
N LEU A 13 -71.72 23.66 -34.21
CA LEU A 13 -71.50 25.08 -33.92
C LEU A 13 -72.56 25.62 -32.94
N LEU A 14 -72.20 26.43 -31.97
CA LEU A 14 -72.83 27.74 -31.71
C LEU A 14 -72.11 28.55 -30.60
N LEU A 15 -71.87 29.81 -30.92
CA LEU A 15 -71.30 30.86 -30.11
C LEU A 15 -72.17 31.23 -28.92
N ALA A 16 -71.55 31.62 -27.82
CA ALA A 16 -72.05 32.69 -26.97
C ALA A 16 -70.82 33.40 -26.31
N VAL A 17 -70.66 34.65 -26.68
CA VAL A 17 -69.75 35.61 -26.10
C VAL A 17 -70.36 36.14 -24.80
N ALA A 18 -69.63 36.04 -23.70
CA ALA A 18 -69.84 36.85 -22.49
C ALA A 18 -68.51 37.31 -21.97
N ALA A 19 -68.24 38.58 -22.16
CA ALA A 19 -67.12 39.29 -21.57
C ALA A 19 -67.35 39.43 -20.08
N GLY A 20 -66.47 38.82 -19.28
CA GLY A 20 -66.38 39.00 -17.84
C GLY A 20 -64.95 39.31 -17.48
N LEU A 21 -64.62 40.57 -17.31
CA LEU A 21 -63.34 41.07 -16.80
C LEU A 21 -63.25 40.69 -15.31
N VAL A 22 -62.55 39.63 -14.97
CA VAL A 22 -62.17 39.35 -13.57
C VAL A 22 -60.67 39.60 -13.46
N LEU A 23 -60.35 40.71 -12.81
CA LEU A 23 -59.02 41.01 -12.27
C LEU A 23 -58.73 39.96 -11.16
N GLY A 24 -58.21 38.80 -11.56
CA GLY A 24 -57.67 37.80 -10.62
C GLY A 24 -56.25 38.18 -10.20
N SER A 25 -56.13 38.62 -8.99
CA SER A 25 -54.83 38.82 -8.28
C SER A 25 -54.08 37.54 -8.31
N VAL A 26 -52.99 37.49 -9.05
CA VAL A 26 -51.99 36.41 -8.95
C VAL A 26 -51.27 36.58 -7.64
N PHE A 27 -51.84 36.00 -6.58
CA PHE A 27 -51.04 35.71 -5.38
C PHE A 27 -50.06 34.62 -5.80
N GLY A 28 -48.83 35.02 -6.11
CA GLY A 28 -47.71 34.08 -6.21
C GLY A 28 -47.64 33.35 -4.88
N GLN A 29 -47.95 32.06 -4.89
CA GLN A 29 -47.63 31.20 -3.78
C GLN A 29 -46.10 31.25 -3.61
N PRO A 30 -45.62 31.64 -2.40
CA PRO A 30 -44.21 31.43 -2.11
C PRO A 30 -43.97 29.95 -2.27
N GLY A 31 -43.09 29.59 -3.22
CA GLY A 31 -42.62 28.23 -3.39
C GLY A 31 -42.25 27.71 -2.01
N ALA A 32 -42.92 26.65 -1.58
CA ALA A 32 -42.55 25.93 -0.40
C ALA A 32 -41.10 25.46 -0.58
N GLY A 33 -40.14 26.30 -0.20
CA GLY A 33 -38.79 25.90 0.02
C GLY A 33 -38.90 24.69 0.94
N GLN A 34 -38.57 23.52 0.44
CA GLN A 34 -38.46 22.32 1.27
C GLN A 34 -37.46 22.69 2.35
N ALA A 35 -37.97 23.02 3.54
CA ALA A 35 -37.13 23.12 4.72
C ALA A 35 -36.39 21.81 4.80
N ALA A 36 -35.07 21.86 4.59
CA ALA A 36 -34.23 20.71 4.77
C ALA A 36 -34.56 20.17 6.16
N SER A 37 -35.15 18.98 6.21
CA SER A 37 -35.60 18.42 7.49
C SER A 37 -34.35 18.32 8.37
N ASN A 38 -34.32 19.08 9.46
CA ASN A 38 -33.27 19.04 10.49
C ASN A 38 -33.33 17.69 11.23
N ALA A 39 -33.40 16.59 10.50
CA ALA A 39 -33.37 15.28 11.07
C ALA A 39 -31.97 14.95 11.55
N LYS A 40 -31.87 14.19 12.64
CA LYS A 40 -30.60 13.65 13.13
C LYS A 40 -29.87 12.93 11.98
N PRO A 41 -28.53 13.08 11.86
CA PRO A 41 -27.76 12.43 10.81
C PRO A 41 -28.01 10.93 10.75
N LYS A 42 -28.18 10.38 9.52
CA LYS A 42 -28.34 8.96 9.30
C LYS A 42 -27.38 8.53 8.18
N PRO A 43 -26.57 7.47 8.35
CA PRO A 43 -25.66 7.00 7.32
C PRO A 43 -26.46 6.45 6.12
N LYS A 44 -26.11 6.90 4.92
CA LYS A 44 -26.59 6.38 3.64
C LYS A 44 -25.62 5.33 3.11
N THR A 45 -24.30 5.59 3.22
CA THR A 45 -23.24 4.60 3.04
C THR A 45 -22.35 4.60 4.27
N LEU A 46 -21.82 3.42 4.63
CA LEU A 46 -20.91 3.30 5.76
C LEU A 46 -19.55 3.91 5.46
N PRO A 47 -18.78 4.31 6.47
CA PRO A 47 -17.36 4.64 6.32
C PRO A 47 -16.59 3.47 5.71
N THR A 48 -15.53 3.76 4.97
CA THR A 48 -14.61 2.76 4.42
C THR A 48 -13.18 3.06 4.84
N ILE A 49 -12.35 2.02 4.87
CA ILE A 49 -10.92 2.10 5.12
C ILE A 49 -10.20 1.66 3.85
N SER A 50 -9.16 2.40 3.46
CA SER A 50 -8.23 2.05 2.38
C SER A 50 -6.78 2.13 2.88
N GLY A 51 -5.88 1.44 2.20
CA GLY A 51 -4.46 1.33 2.55
C GLY A 51 -4.03 -0.12 2.72
N THR A 52 -2.73 -0.34 2.89
CA THR A 52 -2.15 -1.68 3.11
C THR A 52 -2.21 -2.03 4.59
N PRO A 53 -2.80 -3.17 4.98
CA PRO A 53 -2.91 -3.58 6.38
C PRO A 53 -1.61 -4.21 6.88
N GLU A 54 -0.53 -3.43 6.94
CA GLU A 54 0.79 -3.82 7.42
C GLU A 54 1.37 -2.76 8.37
N VAL A 55 2.15 -3.18 9.35
CA VAL A 55 2.83 -2.28 10.30
C VAL A 55 3.68 -1.24 9.57
N GLY A 56 3.54 0.02 9.97
CA GLY A 56 4.24 1.17 9.36
C GLY A 56 3.49 1.80 8.19
N PHE A 57 2.47 1.14 7.63
CA PHE A 57 1.62 1.72 6.58
C PHE A 57 0.46 2.52 7.18
N THR A 58 -0.01 3.48 6.41
CA THR A 58 -1.11 4.37 6.81
C THR A 58 -2.43 3.92 6.21
N LEU A 59 -3.43 3.77 7.05
CA LEU A 59 -4.81 3.58 6.68
C LEU A 59 -5.51 4.93 6.54
N ILE A 60 -6.41 5.05 5.55
CA ILE A 60 -7.18 6.26 5.27
C ILE A 60 -8.67 5.93 5.39
N ALA A 61 -9.39 6.69 6.20
CA ALA A 61 -10.83 6.53 6.37
C ALA A 61 -11.61 7.49 5.44
N THR A 62 -12.75 7.03 4.94
CA THR A 62 -13.80 7.90 4.41
C THR A 62 -14.88 8.13 5.44
N ARG A 63 -15.59 9.24 5.35
CA ARG A 63 -16.72 9.49 6.26
C ARG A 63 -18.02 8.76 5.85
N GLY A 64 -18.04 8.13 4.64
CA GLY A 64 -19.28 7.67 4.06
C GLY A 64 -20.17 8.82 3.56
N THR A 65 -21.43 8.53 3.24
CA THR A 65 -22.43 9.53 2.88
C THR A 65 -23.58 9.51 3.90
N TRP A 66 -24.20 10.67 4.11
CA TRP A 66 -25.17 10.84 5.18
C TRP A 66 -26.38 11.65 4.71
N THR A 67 -27.51 11.44 5.34
CA THR A 67 -28.69 12.30 5.31
C THR A 67 -28.76 13.17 6.56
N GLY A 68 -29.67 14.14 6.64
CA GLY A 68 -29.81 15.02 7.81
C GLY A 68 -28.81 16.14 7.90
N SER A 69 -28.11 16.47 6.78
CA SER A 69 -27.20 17.62 6.65
C SER A 69 -26.20 17.74 7.82
N PRO A 70 -25.29 16.77 8.04
CA PRO A 70 -24.28 16.86 9.09
C PRO A 70 -23.39 18.08 8.91
N THR A 71 -23.09 18.79 10.00
CA THR A 71 -22.21 19.96 10.03
C THR A 71 -20.77 19.62 10.42
N SER A 72 -20.57 18.51 11.14
CA SER A 72 -19.23 18.04 11.54
C SER A 72 -19.14 16.53 11.61
N PHE A 73 -17.88 16.02 11.55
CA PHE A 73 -17.55 14.61 11.63
C PHE A 73 -16.38 14.39 12.57
N HIS A 74 -16.47 13.38 13.44
CA HIS A 74 -15.40 12.91 14.29
C HIS A 74 -15.04 11.49 13.95
N PHE A 75 -13.74 11.20 13.88
CA PHE A 75 -13.21 9.88 13.64
C PHE A 75 -12.70 9.28 14.95
N ALA A 76 -12.86 7.98 15.14
CA ALA A 76 -12.28 7.22 16.23
C ALA A 76 -11.90 5.83 15.72
N TRP A 77 -10.61 5.52 15.72
CA TRP A 77 -10.13 4.22 15.31
C TRP A 77 -10.22 3.22 16.46
N THR A 78 -10.54 1.98 16.11
CA THR A 78 -10.66 0.87 17.07
C THR A 78 -9.86 -0.33 16.58
N ARG A 79 -9.23 -1.00 17.55
CA ARG A 79 -8.56 -2.29 17.35
C ARG A 79 -9.51 -3.38 17.79
N CYS A 80 -9.76 -4.34 16.90
CA CYS A 80 -10.65 -5.47 17.15
C CYS A 80 -9.84 -6.77 17.16
N ASP A 81 -10.42 -7.85 17.60
CA ASP A 81 -9.83 -9.18 17.47
C ASP A 81 -9.68 -9.61 16.00
N ALA A 82 -9.11 -10.78 15.75
CA ALA A 82 -8.87 -11.31 14.41
C ALA A 82 -10.18 -11.56 13.62
N THR A 83 -11.33 -11.68 14.30
CA THR A 83 -12.64 -11.88 13.67
C THR A 83 -13.35 -10.57 13.35
N GLY A 84 -12.80 -9.43 13.80
CA GLY A 84 -13.40 -8.10 13.67
C GLY A 84 -14.41 -7.79 14.78
N ALA A 85 -14.41 -8.56 15.87
CA ALA A 85 -15.20 -8.35 17.08
C ALA A 85 -14.35 -7.81 18.23
N ALA A 86 -14.93 -7.68 19.44
CA ALA A 86 -14.25 -7.22 20.66
C ALA A 86 -13.38 -5.96 20.46
N CYS A 87 -13.95 -4.94 19.82
CA CYS A 87 -13.23 -3.72 19.43
C CYS A 87 -12.99 -2.80 20.63
N LEU A 88 -11.75 -2.36 20.81
CA LEU A 88 -11.33 -1.38 21.81
C LEU A 88 -10.84 -0.10 21.14
N PRO A 89 -11.11 1.08 21.71
CA PRO A 89 -10.63 2.34 21.19
C PRO A 89 -9.09 2.40 21.16
N ILE A 90 -8.52 2.95 20.09
CA ILE A 90 -7.10 3.28 20.01
C ILE A 90 -6.94 4.70 20.52
N GLY A 91 -6.29 4.87 21.68
CA GLY A 91 -6.13 6.17 22.34
C GLY A 91 -5.45 7.20 21.43
N GLY A 92 -6.05 8.38 21.29
CA GLY A 92 -5.54 9.47 20.45
C GLY A 92 -5.71 9.31 18.94
N ALA A 93 -6.20 8.18 18.44
CA ALA A 93 -6.41 7.94 17.01
C ALA A 93 -7.74 8.55 16.54
N THR A 94 -7.76 9.90 16.39
CA THR A 94 -8.97 10.67 16.02
C THR A 94 -8.85 11.37 14.66
N ALA A 95 -7.73 11.20 13.97
CA ALA A 95 -7.54 11.76 12.64
C ALA A 95 -8.21 10.90 11.56
N LYS A 96 -8.40 11.45 10.37
CA LYS A 96 -8.86 10.73 9.18
C LYS A 96 -7.91 9.60 8.75
N ILE A 97 -6.67 9.64 9.19
CA ILE A 97 -5.61 8.68 8.90
C ILE A 97 -5.14 8.00 10.18
N TYR A 98 -4.70 6.76 10.06
CA TYR A 98 -4.10 6.00 11.16
C TYR A 98 -2.91 5.20 10.63
N THR A 99 -1.74 5.37 11.25
CA THR A 99 -0.55 4.57 10.90
C THR A 99 -0.48 3.35 11.80
N LEU A 100 -0.45 2.17 11.17
CA LEU A 100 -0.41 0.88 11.86
C LEU A 100 0.90 0.71 12.64
N THR A 101 0.78 0.18 13.85
CA THR A 101 1.88 -0.05 14.78
C THR A 101 2.06 -1.54 15.07
N VAL A 102 3.14 -1.90 15.74
CA VAL A 102 3.39 -3.30 16.16
C VAL A 102 2.31 -3.87 17.09
N THR A 103 1.59 -3.00 17.81
CA THR A 103 0.49 -3.42 18.70
C THR A 103 -0.77 -3.82 17.93
N ASP A 104 -0.83 -3.54 16.61
CA ASP A 104 -1.95 -3.92 15.76
C ASP A 104 -1.79 -5.33 15.16
N ILE A 105 -0.61 -5.95 15.31
CA ILE A 105 -0.34 -7.31 14.81
C ILE A 105 -1.32 -8.31 15.42
N GLY A 106 -1.90 -9.15 14.56
CA GLY A 106 -2.90 -10.15 14.95
C GLY A 106 -4.31 -9.60 15.14
N HIS A 107 -4.49 -8.29 14.96
CA HIS A 107 -5.77 -7.59 15.10
C HIS A 107 -6.30 -7.10 13.76
N THR A 108 -7.58 -6.77 13.73
CA THR A 108 -8.22 -6.01 12.65
C THR A 108 -8.50 -4.59 13.13
N ILE A 109 -8.63 -3.65 12.20
CA ILE A 109 -8.87 -2.23 12.49
C ILE A 109 -10.22 -1.82 11.91
N ARG A 110 -10.98 -1.02 12.68
CA ARG A 110 -12.20 -0.35 12.22
C ARG A 110 -12.10 1.15 12.52
N VAL A 111 -12.91 1.93 11.84
CA VAL A 111 -13.12 3.34 12.16
C VAL A 111 -14.60 3.60 12.45
N ASN A 112 -14.85 4.29 13.55
CA ASN A 112 -16.13 4.87 13.90
C ASN A 112 -16.15 6.32 13.43
N VAL A 113 -17.17 6.69 12.66
CA VAL A 113 -17.39 8.07 12.22
C VAL A 113 -18.68 8.56 12.82
N THR A 114 -18.59 9.59 13.66
CA THR A 114 -19.74 10.24 14.29
C THR A 114 -20.04 11.53 13.54
N ALA A 115 -21.23 11.57 12.92
CA ALA A 115 -21.76 12.75 12.26
C ALA A 115 -22.64 13.54 13.20
N HIS A 116 -22.50 14.87 13.23
CA HIS A 116 -23.25 15.80 14.08
C HIS A 116 -24.01 16.83 13.27
N ASN A 117 -25.19 17.20 13.75
CA ASN A 117 -25.90 18.44 13.38
C ASN A 117 -26.58 19.03 14.63
N SER A 118 -27.36 20.11 14.47
CA SER A 118 -28.09 20.75 15.57
C SER A 118 -29.13 19.85 16.26
N THR A 119 -29.57 18.76 15.60
CA THR A 119 -30.59 17.82 16.12
C THR A 119 -29.96 16.67 16.89
N GLY A 120 -28.64 16.46 16.74
CA GLY A 120 -27.91 15.41 17.46
C GLY A 120 -26.81 14.74 16.65
N SER A 121 -26.39 13.58 17.11
CA SER A 121 -25.28 12.83 16.48
C SER A 121 -25.64 11.37 16.25
N THR A 122 -25.01 10.78 15.24
CA THR A 122 -25.10 9.34 14.94
C THR A 122 -23.72 8.83 14.54
N THR A 123 -23.38 7.64 15.04
CA THR A 123 -22.11 6.96 14.70
C THR A 123 -22.36 5.83 13.70
N ALA A 124 -21.49 5.72 12.71
CA ALA A 124 -21.40 4.60 11.79
C ALA A 124 -20.00 3.99 11.84
N THR A 125 -19.92 2.67 11.74
CA THR A 125 -18.68 1.90 11.83
C THR A 125 -18.37 1.28 10.47
N SER A 126 -17.10 1.30 10.08
CA SER A 126 -16.60 0.67 8.85
C SER A 126 -16.65 -0.87 8.93
N ALA A 127 -16.49 -1.55 7.80
CA ALA A 127 -16.00 -2.92 7.79
C ALA A 127 -14.64 -3.01 8.48
N ALA A 128 -14.27 -4.19 8.99
CA ALA A 128 -12.94 -4.47 9.51
C ALA A 128 -11.92 -4.58 8.35
N THR A 129 -10.68 -4.21 8.62
CA THR A 129 -9.57 -4.55 7.71
C THR A 129 -9.32 -6.06 7.69
N ALA A 130 -8.46 -6.55 6.81
CA ALA A 130 -7.79 -7.82 7.02
C ALA A 130 -7.00 -7.79 8.35
N VAL A 131 -6.71 -8.98 8.90
CA VAL A 131 -5.82 -9.12 10.07
C VAL A 131 -4.44 -8.56 9.72
N ILE A 132 -3.89 -7.73 10.59
CA ILE A 132 -2.56 -7.15 10.41
C ILE A 132 -1.52 -8.26 10.60
N PRO A 133 -0.78 -8.65 9.57
CA PRO A 133 0.20 -9.72 9.69
C PRO A 133 1.44 -9.25 10.45
N PRO A 134 2.22 -10.18 11.04
CA PRO A 134 3.55 -9.84 11.51
C PRO A 134 4.41 -9.43 10.32
N SER A 135 4.90 -8.20 10.31
CA SER A 135 5.70 -7.68 9.19
C SER A 135 7.15 -8.15 9.21
N GLY A 136 7.64 -8.56 10.36
CA GLY A 136 9.07 -8.82 10.60
C GLY A 136 9.96 -7.57 10.43
N CYS A 137 9.36 -6.43 10.13
CA CYS A 137 10.02 -5.16 9.89
C CYS A 137 9.95 -4.27 11.13
N PRO A 138 11.08 -3.75 11.63
CA PRO A 138 11.07 -2.80 12.74
C PRO A 138 10.47 -1.45 12.28
N PRO A 139 9.80 -0.71 13.17
CA PRO A 139 9.25 0.61 12.86
C PRO A 139 10.35 1.61 12.49
N GLY A 140 9.97 2.71 11.83
CA GLY A 140 10.86 3.79 11.42
C GLY A 140 11.28 3.75 9.96
N SER A 141 12.00 4.78 9.51
CA SER A 141 12.41 4.99 8.11
C SER A 141 13.91 4.85 7.85
N GLY A 142 14.74 4.77 8.88
CA GLY A 142 16.21 4.69 8.77
C GLY A 142 16.74 3.28 8.47
N ALA A 143 18.05 3.13 8.61
CA ALA A 143 18.72 1.85 8.50
C ALA A 143 18.16 0.83 9.51
N ILE A 144 18.06 -0.42 9.09
CA ILE A 144 17.58 -1.53 9.90
C ILE A 144 18.78 -2.30 10.43
N PRO A 145 19.02 -2.34 11.76
CA PRO A 145 19.97 -3.30 12.33
C PRO A 145 19.47 -4.73 12.03
N ILE A 146 20.33 -5.58 11.46
CA ILE A 146 19.95 -6.95 11.09
C ILE A 146 19.37 -7.75 12.27
N ALA A 147 19.81 -7.45 13.49
CA ALA A 147 19.32 -8.11 14.70
C ALA A 147 17.81 -7.94 14.90
N THR A 148 17.24 -6.80 14.49
CA THR A 148 15.82 -6.46 14.66
C THR A 148 14.92 -6.96 13.53
N LEU A 149 15.51 -7.47 12.44
CA LEU A 149 14.75 -8.03 11.32
C LEU A 149 14.36 -9.48 11.63
N THR A 150 13.09 -9.81 11.46
CA THR A 150 12.54 -11.15 11.71
C THR A 150 11.66 -11.61 10.56
N PRO A 151 11.45 -12.92 10.37
CA PRO A 151 10.45 -13.39 9.42
C PRO A 151 9.04 -12.84 9.74
N PRO A 152 8.20 -12.58 8.74
CA PRO A 152 8.34 -12.93 7.32
C PRO A 152 9.16 -11.95 6.47
N ALA A 153 9.71 -10.86 7.05
CA ALA A 153 10.59 -9.96 6.31
C ALA A 153 11.78 -10.72 5.70
N ARG A 154 12.23 -10.24 4.54
CA ARG A 154 13.36 -10.82 3.82
C ARG A 154 14.35 -9.75 3.41
N LEU A 155 15.63 -10.13 3.38
CA LEU A 155 16.67 -9.34 2.77
C LEU A 155 16.49 -9.30 1.25
N ALA A 156 16.80 -8.17 0.63
CA ALA A 156 16.87 -8.01 -0.82
C ALA A 156 18.28 -7.56 -1.19
N ILE A 157 18.85 -8.16 -2.24
CA ILE A 157 20.07 -7.68 -2.87
C ILE A 157 19.63 -6.66 -3.93
N ASP A 158 19.55 -5.39 -3.55
CA ASP A 158 18.95 -4.32 -4.32
C ASP A 158 19.79 -3.95 -5.54
N SER A 159 21.09 -3.76 -5.34
CA SER A 159 22.02 -3.45 -6.41
C SER A 159 23.33 -4.22 -6.30
N ALA A 160 23.99 -4.38 -7.43
CA ALA A 160 25.31 -5.00 -7.55
C ALA A 160 26.16 -4.24 -8.57
N ALA A 161 27.40 -3.94 -8.22
CA ALA A 161 28.37 -3.29 -9.09
C ALA A 161 29.74 -3.96 -8.98
N VAL A 162 30.54 -3.87 -10.02
CA VAL A 162 31.92 -4.38 -10.06
C VAL A 162 32.89 -3.27 -10.51
N SER A 163 34.04 -3.20 -9.88
CA SER A 163 35.10 -2.29 -10.21
C SER A 163 36.47 -2.98 -10.01
N PRO A 164 37.45 -2.79 -10.90
CA PRO A 164 37.31 -2.19 -12.23
C PRO A 164 36.39 -3.02 -13.14
N ALA A 165 36.04 -2.50 -14.30
CA ALA A 165 35.31 -3.26 -15.31
C ALA A 165 36.03 -4.58 -15.61
N VAL A 166 35.29 -5.70 -15.63
CA VAL A 166 35.85 -7.03 -15.77
C VAL A 166 36.46 -7.22 -17.16
N ARG A 167 37.71 -7.61 -17.19
CA ARG A 167 38.47 -7.97 -18.42
C ARG A 167 39.11 -9.34 -18.23
N ARG A 168 39.55 -9.98 -19.31
CA ARG A 168 40.24 -11.27 -19.24
C ARG A 168 41.53 -11.23 -18.43
N SER A 169 42.19 -10.05 -18.40
CA SER A 169 43.41 -9.79 -17.64
C SER A 169 43.17 -9.32 -16.20
N THR A 170 41.90 -9.11 -15.79
CA THR A 170 41.58 -8.60 -14.47
C THR A 170 42.07 -9.55 -13.39
N SER A 171 42.88 -9.04 -12.48
CA SER A 171 43.49 -9.80 -11.38
C SER A 171 42.74 -9.65 -10.06
N VAL A 172 42.12 -8.49 -9.85
CA VAL A 172 41.36 -8.14 -8.65
C VAL A 172 40.05 -7.47 -9.05
N ILE A 173 38.99 -7.80 -8.40
CA ILE A 173 37.67 -7.16 -8.53
C ILE A 173 37.17 -6.70 -7.17
N HIS A 174 36.46 -5.59 -7.18
CA HIS A 174 35.71 -5.09 -6.02
C HIS A 174 34.24 -5.21 -6.36
N LEU A 175 33.54 -6.03 -5.61
CA LEU A 175 32.10 -6.25 -5.73
C LEU A 175 31.40 -5.40 -4.68
N ARG A 176 30.57 -4.47 -5.10
CA ARG A 176 29.74 -3.66 -4.19
C ARG A 176 28.31 -4.14 -4.32
N PHE A 177 27.70 -4.45 -3.17
CA PHE A 177 26.30 -4.78 -3.07
C PHE A 177 25.59 -3.82 -2.13
N LYS A 178 24.29 -3.57 -2.39
CA LYS A 178 23.40 -2.88 -1.47
C LYS A 178 22.34 -3.87 -1.00
N ILE A 179 22.22 -4.02 0.30
CA ILE A 179 21.27 -4.93 0.94
C ILE A 179 20.19 -4.08 1.60
N THR A 180 18.95 -4.40 1.27
CA THR A 180 17.76 -3.71 1.77
C THR A 180 16.75 -4.70 2.32
N ALA A 181 15.75 -4.19 3.03
CA ALA A 181 14.57 -4.92 3.46
C ALA A 181 13.41 -3.92 3.67
N CYS A 182 12.20 -4.40 3.90
CA CYS A 182 11.11 -3.56 4.40
C CYS A 182 10.88 -2.29 3.55
N GLY A 183 10.61 -2.48 2.26
CA GLY A 183 10.34 -1.35 1.36
C GLY A 183 11.60 -0.57 0.93
N GLY A 184 12.75 -1.23 0.84
CA GLY A 184 13.98 -0.61 0.34
C GLY A 184 14.84 0.07 1.41
N ARG A 185 14.52 -0.09 2.69
CA ARG A 185 15.34 0.44 3.79
C ARG A 185 16.68 -0.29 3.83
N PRO A 186 17.82 0.42 4.00
CA PRO A 186 19.12 -0.20 4.10
C PRO A 186 19.24 -1.09 5.34
N VAL A 187 19.94 -2.23 5.23
CA VAL A 187 20.14 -3.15 6.35
C VAL A 187 21.60 -3.13 6.78
N GLN A 188 21.84 -2.78 8.03
CA GLN A 188 23.16 -2.75 8.67
C GLN A 188 23.47 -4.10 9.33
N GLY A 189 24.72 -4.57 9.18
CA GLY A 189 25.22 -5.76 9.85
C GLY A 189 24.77 -7.09 9.21
N ALA A 190 24.10 -7.06 8.05
CA ALA A 190 23.80 -8.27 7.30
C ALA A 190 25.12 -8.89 6.77
N SER A 191 25.31 -10.19 6.99
CA SER A 191 26.44 -10.91 6.39
C SER A 191 26.17 -11.10 4.90
N VAL A 192 27.18 -10.81 4.06
CA VAL A 192 27.11 -10.98 2.62
C VAL A 192 28.28 -11.82 2.15
N PHE A 193 27.98 -12.86 1.41
CA PHE A 193 28.91 -13.75 0.77
C PHE A 193 28.77 -13.63 -0.75
N ALA A 194 29.89 -13.61 -1.46
CA ALA A 194 29.88 -13.67 -2.91
C ALA A 194 30.94 -14.67 -3.42
N THR A 195 30.63 -15.34 -4.52
CA THR A 195 31.54 -16.24 -5.22
C THR A 195 31.24 -16.27 -6.71
N ALA A 196 32.28 -16.31 -7.52
CA ALA A 196 32.13 -16.47 -8.97
C ALA A 196 31.61 -17.87 -9.34
N VAL A 197 30.80 -17.93 -10.39
CA VAL A 197 30.25 -19.18 -10.92
C VAL A 197 30.67 -19.33 -12.39
N PRO A 198 31.30 -20.46 -12.80
CA PRO A 198 31.75 -21.60 -11.97
C PRO A 198 32.80 -21.19 -10.94
N TYR A 199 32.92 -22.00 -9.87
CA TYR A 199 33.85 -21.79 -8.78
C TYR A 199 35.30 -21.72 -9.29
N ASN A 200 36.21 -21.20 -8.46
CA ASN A 200 37.64 -21.03 -8.71
C ASN A 200 38.05 -19.94 -9.74
N GLN A 201 37.11 -19.11 -10.18
CA GLN A 201 37.47 -17.97 -11.04
C GLN A 201 38.09 -16.82 -10.22
N PHE A 202 37.48 -16.54 -9.06
CA PHE A 202 37.95 -15.55 -8.08
C PHE A 202 37.95 -16.12 -6.68
N SER A 203 38.59 -15.47 -5.74
CA SER A 203 38.49 -15.79 -4.32
C SER A 203 37.07 -15.58 -3.82
N VAL A 204 36.78 -16.12 -2.66
CA VAL A 204 35.49 -15.93 -2.01
C VAL A 204 35.57 -14.72 -1.11
N GLY A 205 34.57 -13.83 -1.21
CA GLY A 205 34.43 -12.65 -0.36
C GLY A 205 33.29 -12.80 0.65
N GLN A 206 33.50 -12.35 1.88
CA GLN A 206 32.48 -12.25 2.91
C GLN A 206 32.74 -11.03 3.79
N ALA A 207 31.69 -10.23 4.02
CA ALA A 207 31.73 -9.10 4.96
C ALA A 207 30.30 -8.73 5.40
N ALA A 208 30.21 -7.86 6.42
CA ALA A 208 28.94 -7.30 6.88
C ALA A 208 28.64 -5.96 6.20
N THR A 209 27.36 -5.65 6.06
CA THR A 209 26.90 -4.37 5.48
C THR A 209 27.12 -3.21 6.45
N ALA A 210 27.47 -2.05 5.93
CA ALA A 210 27.54 -0.77 6.64
C ALA A 210 26.14 -0.19 6.92
N ALA A 211 26.06 0.96 7.58
CA ALA A 211 24.80 1.62 7.96
C ALA A 211 23.94 2.02 6.75
N ASP A 212 24.55 2.28 5.60
CA ASP A 212 23.85 2.58 4.34
C ASP A 212 23.38 1.32 3.59
N GLY A 213 23.55 0.13 4.20
CA GLY A 213 23.26 -1.16 3.60
C GLY A 213 24.27 -1.64 2.57
N THR A 214 25.37 -0.90 2.34
CA THR A 214 26.39 -1.30 1.37
C THR A 214 27.44 -2.21 1.98
N VAL A 215 28.01 -3.07 1.12
CA VAL A 215 29.18 -3.90 1.43
C VAL A 215 30.09 -3.91 0.21
N LEU A 216 31.40 -3.90 0.48
CA LEU A 216 32.45 -4.02 -0.54
C LEU A 216 33.24 -5.31 -0.27
N LEU A 217 33.27 -6.20 -1.27
CA LEU A 217 34.06 -7.42 -1.24
C LEU A 217 35.18 -7.29 -2.25
N THR A 218 36.41 -7.63 -1.83
CA THR A 218 37.56 -7.65 -2.71
C THR A 218 37.94 -9.10 -3.00
N GLU A 219 37.96 -9.46 -4.27
CA GLU A 219 38.26 -10.82 -4.72
C GLU A 219 39.39 -10.85 -5.70
N SER A 220 40.32 -11.77 -5.47
CA SER A 220 41.50 -11.98 -6.31
C SER A 220 41.25 -13.09 -7.31
N ARG A 221 41.81 -12.92 -8.52
CA ARG A 221 41.74 -13.90 -9.61
C ARG A 221 42.35 -15.24 -9.18
N ARG A 222 41.70 -16.31 -9.61
CA ARG A 222 42.22 -17.69 -9.52
C ARG A 222 42.47 -18.27 -10.92
N SER A 223 43.08 -19.45 -10.97
CA SER A 223 43.45 -20.13 -12.22
C SER A 223 42.25 -20.45 -13.14
N GLY A 224 41.03 -20.57 -12.58
CA GLY A 224 39.82 -20.81 -13.33
C GLY A 224 39.22 -19.62 -14.08
N PHE A 225 39.85 -18.44 -14.05
CA PHE A 225 39.36 -17.24 -14.77
C PHE A 225 40.26 -16.86 -15.95
N PRO A 226 39.71 -16.61 -17.16
CA PRO A 226 38.31 -16.92 -17.55
C PRO A 226 38.10 -18.43 -17.71
N ALA A 227 36.92 -18.92 -17.41
CA ALA A 227 36.59 -20.34 -17.51
C ALA A 227 36.72 -20.91 -18.93
N SER A 228 36.59 -20.07 -19.95
CA SER A 228 36.86 -20.38 -21.35
C SER A 228 37.18 -19.12 -22.16
N ARG A 229 37.79 -19.32 -23.37
CA ARG A 229 38.01 -18.23 -24.32
C ARG A 229 36.73 -17.58 -24.85
N HIS A 230 35.58 -18.23 -24.68
CA HIS A 230 34.28 -17.72 -25.11
C HIS A 230 33.50 -17.06 -23.98
N GLN A 231 33.98 -17.07 -22.75
CA GLN A 231 33.31 -16.43 -21.63
C GLN A 231 33.17 -14.91 -21.88
N ARG A 232 31.94 -14.39 -21.75
CA ARG A 232 31.59 -12.98 -21.95
C ARG A 232 31.02 -12.32 -20.69
N LEU A 233 30.68 -13.12 -19.70
CA LEU A 233 30.08 -12.69 -18.46
C LEU A 233 30.84 -13.31 -17.28
N LEU A 234 31.01 -12.53 -16.23
CA LEU A 234 31.30 -13.03 -14.90
C LEU A 234 29.99 -13.15 -14.15
N ALA A 235 29.56 -14.37 -13.88
CA ALA A 235 28.41 -14.63 -13.01
C ALA A 235 28.92 -14.76 -11.57
N VAL A 236 28.19 -14.13 -10.64
CA VAL A 236 28.51 -14.14 -9.21
C VAL A 236 27.26 -14.54 -8.44
N PHE A 237 27.37 -15.62 -7.67
CA PHE A 237 26.38 -15.98 -6.69
C PHE A 237 26.59 -15.12 -5.45
N VAL A 238 25.52 -14.46 -4.99
CA VAL A 238 25.53 -13.60 -3.81
C VAL A 238 24.47 -14.10 -2.85
N ARG A 239 24.82 -14.14 -1.57
CA ARG A 239 23.90 -14.45 -0.49
C ARG A 239 24.04 -13.41 0.61
N ALA A 240 22.90 -12.93 1.10
CA ALA A 240 22.78 -12.09 2.29
C ALA A 240 21.98 -12.82 3.37
N TRP A 241 22.46 -12.79 4.62
CA TRP A 241 21.78 -13.47 5.72
C TRP A 241 22.05 -12.82 7.08
N LYS A 242 21.24 -13.18 8.06
CA LYS A 242 21.44 -12.87 9.48
C LYS A 242 22.28 -13.98 10.09
N GLN A 243 23.37 -13.61 10.76
CA GLN A 243 24.23 -14.58 11.41
C GLN A 243 23.45 -15.37 12.48
N GLY A 244 23.66 -16.69 12.55
CA GLY A 244 22.95 -17.60 13.44
C GLY A 244 21.63 -18.15 12.88
N GLU A 245 21.12 -17.65 11.74
CA GLU A 245 19.95 -18.23 11.09
C GLU A 245 20.34 -19.33 10.08
N PRO A 246 19.47 -20.34 9.89
CA PRO A 246 19.69 -21.38 8.88
C PRO A 246 19.78 -20.78 7.47
N ALA A 247 20.51 -21.47 6.60
CA ALA A 247 20.80 -21.02 5.24
C ALA A 247 19.55 -20.84 4.34
N THR A 248 18.50 -21.59 4.61
CA THR A 248 17.30 -21.69 3.77
C THR A 248 16.04 -21.11 4.41
N SER A 249 16.14 -20.63 5.64
CA SER A 249 15.03 -20.05 6.39
C SER A 249 15.39 -18.67 6.96
N GLY A 250 14.49 -18.09 7.74
CA GLY A 250 14.70 -16.77 8.32
C GLY A 250 14.61 -15.66 7.27
N VAL A 251 15.41 -14.60 7.46
CA VAL A 251 15.40 -13.40 6.60
C VAL A 251 16.35 -13.48 5.40
N SER A 252 17.07 -14.59 5.22
CA SER A 252 18.11 -14.72 4.20
C SER A 252 17.58 -14.62 2.77
N SER A 253 18.43 -14.15 1.86
CA SER A 253 18.17 -14.07 0.42
C SER A 253 19.41 -14.39 -0.37
N SER A 254 19.23 -14.95 -1.59
CA SER A 254 20.33 -15.19 -2.53
C SER A 254 19.94 -14.81 -3.94
N ARG A 255 20.94 -14.41 -4.73
CA ARG A 255 20.77 -14.00 -6.13
C ARG A 255 22.02 -14.32 -6.94
N VAL A 256 21.85 -14.62 -8.22
CA VAL A 256 22.95 -14.60 -9.18
C VAL A 256 22.91 -13.26 -9.92
N VAL A 257 24.06 -12.57 -9.94
CA VAL A 257 24.27 -11.35 -10.70
C VAL A 257 25.31 -11.60 -11.77
N SER A 258 25.29 -10.86 -12.87
CA SER A 258 26.26 -11.04 -13.94
C SER A 258 26.82 -9.70 -14.42
N PHE A 259 28.12 -9.69 -14.70
CA PHE A 259 28.85 -8.54 -15.19
C PHE A 259 29.45 -8.85 -16.57
N ARG A 260 29.17 -8.02 -17.55
CA ARG A 260 29.72 -8.16 -18.89
C ARG A 260 31.23 -7.84 -18.90
N PHE A 261 32.00 -8.56 -19.71
CA PHE A 261 33.36 -8.19 -19.94
C PHE A 261 33.42 -6.91 -20.76
N SER A 262 34.26 -5.96 -20.31
CA SER A 262 34.53 -4.74 -21.07
C SER A 262 35.31 -5.12 -22.35
N ARG A 263 34.92 -4.50 -23.45
CA ARG A 263 35.70 -4.55 -24.69
C ARG A 263 36.80 -3.46 -24.56
N HIS A 264 38.07 -3.88 -24.48
CA HIS A 264 39.30 -3.05 -24.32
C HIS A 264 39.60 -2.59 -22.92
#